data_049d52148adee96b83c87d304df36455
#
_entry.id   049d52148adee96b83c87d304df36455
#
_cell.length_a   1.000
_cell.length_b   1.000
_cell.length_c   1.000
_cell.angle_alpha   90.00
_cell.angle_beta   90.00
_cell.angle_gamma   90.00
#
_symmetry.space_group_name_H-M   'P 1'
#
loop_
_entity.id
_entity.type
_entity.pdbx_description
1 polymer ?
#
loop_
_entity_poly.entity_id
_entity_poly.type
_entity_poly.pdbx_seq_one_letter_code
_entity_poly.pdbx_strand_id
1 'polypeptide(L)'
;MGNDLSVGKKGNIPDGSYYDRMYPGFQWGATTIISNAIGQGEILVTPIQLANMTAAIANKGYYYTPHIIKSIEGETMDPNFTTPKHTSIDPSYFDPVIEGMHNVYKKGTASFLKVPGIEI
;
A
#
# COMPACT_ATOMS: atom_id res chain seq x y z
N MET A 1 -0.27 9.06 2.14
CA MET A 1 -1.57 8.80 2.76
C MET A 1 -1.60 9.49 4.11
N GLY A 2 -2.59 10.34 4.35
CA GLY A 2 -2.86 10.92 5.66
C GLY A 2 -3.66 9.94 6.53
N ASN A 3 -3.79 10.27 7.80
CA ASN A 3 -4.73 9.66 8.72
C ASN A 3 -5.27 10.79 9.64
N ASP A 4 -6.20 10.47 10.49
CA ASP A 4 -6.78 11.38 11.48
C ASP A 4 -5.85 11.66 12.68
N LEU A 5 -4.64 11.10 12.68
CA LEU A 5 -3.64 11.29 13.72
C LEU A 5 -2.57 12.28 13.27
N SER A 6 -2.32 13.32 14.06
CA SER A 6 -1.30 14.35 13.80
C SER A 6 0.14 13.81 13.81
N VAL A 7 0.37 12.65 14.41
CA VAL A 7 1.70 12.03 14.61
C VAL A 7 2.02 10.89 13.64
N GLY A 8 1.23 10.72 12.57
CA GLY A 8 1.43 9.66 11.59
C GLY A 8 2.78 9.75 10.86
N LYS A 9 3.48 8.62 10.73
CA LYS A 9 4.68 8.53 9.88
C LYS A 9 4.29 8.46 8.41
N LYS A 10 4.98 9.23 7.56
CA LYS A 10 4.65 9.31 6.12
C LYS A 10 5.16 8.11 5.31
N GLY A 11 6.15 7.38 5.82
CA GLY A 11 6.88 6.40 5.02
C GLY A 11 7.80 7.07 4.00
N ASN A 12 8.33 6.30 3.07
CA ASN A 12 9.17 6.78 1.98
C ASN A 12 8.96 5.90 0.75
N ILE A 13 8.68 6.53 -0.38
CA ILE A 13 8.69 5.90 -1.71
C ILE A 13 9.72 6.69 -2.52
N PRO A 14 10.95 6.17 -2.67
CA PRO A 14 12.03 6.90 -3.32
C PRO A 14 11.77 7.08 -4.81
N ASP A 15 12.15 8.24 -5.33
CA ASP A 15 12.21 8.57 -6.74
C ASP A 15 13.64 8.97 -7.16
N GLY A 16 13.85 9.30 -8.43
CA GLY A 16 15.17 9.73 -8.91
C GLY A 16 15.72 10.93 -8.13
N SER A 17 14.88 11.92 -7.85
CA SER A 17 15.30 13.12 -7.11
C SER A 17 15.65 12.82 -5.64
N TYR A 18 15.05 11.79 -5.06
CA TYR A 18 15.46 11.30 -3.74
C TYR A 18 16.88 10.78 -3.77
N TYR A 19 17.23 9.93 -4.76
CA TYR A 19 18.57 9.34 -4.86
C TYR A 19 19.63 10.38 -5.17
N ASP A 20 19.36 11.33 -6.08
CA ASP A 20 20.28 12.42 -6.40
C ASP A 20 20.63 13.28 -5.17
N ARG A 21 19.66 13.50 -4.29
CA ARG A 21 19.83 14.28 -3.06
C ARG A 21 20.51 13.50 -1.95
N MET A 22 20.13 12.21 -1.77
CA MET A 22 20.63 11.41 -0.65
C MET A 22 22.01 10.82 -0.92
N TYR A 23 22.35 10.60 -2.17
CA TYR A 23 23.61 9.97 -2.58
C TYR A 23 24.30 10.80 -3.68
N PRO A 24 24.71 12.04 -3.38
CA PRO A 24 25.34 12.91 -4.37
C PRO A 24 26.62 12.26 -4.94
N GLY A 25 26.71 12.19 -6.27
CA GLY A 25 27.81 11.56 -6.97
C GLY A 25 27.72 10.04 -7.13
N PHE A 26 26.68 9.40 -6.58
CA PHE A 26 26.41 7.99 -6.84
C PHE A 26 25.45 7.85 -8.03
N GLN A 27 25.84 7.03 -9.00
CA GLN A 27 24.94 6.70 -10.10
C GLN A 27 24.01 5.56 -9.69
N TRP A 28 22.78 5.89 -9.33
CA TRP A 28 21.74 4.91 -9.15
C TRP A 28 21.28 4.36 -10.51
N GLY A 29 20.86 3.10 -10.57
CA GLY A 29 20.58 2.44 -11.84
C GLY A 29 19.67 1.22 -11.69
N ALA A 30 19.79 0.29 -12.60
CA ALA A 30 18.91 -0.88 -12.70
C ALA A 30 18.81 -1.69 -11.41
N THR A 31 19.91 -1.88 -10.69
CA THR A 31 19.93 -2.62 -9.41
C THR A 31 19.09 -1.93 -8.32
N THR A 32 19.13 -0.60 -8.25
CA THR A 32 18.34 0.20 -7.34
C THR A 32 16.85 0.07 -7.68
N ILE A 33 16.50 0.16 -8.97
CA ILE A 33 15.11 0.01 -9.44
C ILE A 33 14.58 -1.39 -9.13
N ILE A 34 15.38 -2.44 -9.39
CA ILE A 34 15.00 -3.83 -9.09
C ILE A 34 14.79 -4.02 -7.59
N SER A 35 15.67 -3.48 -6.74
CA SER A 35 15.54 -3.55 -5.30
C SER A 35 14.22 -2.91 -4.82
N ASN A 36 13.90 -1.73 -5.33
CA ASN A 36 12.63 -1.07 -5.01
C ASN A 36 11.41 -1.84 -5.53
N ALA A 37 11.51 -2.44 -6.72
CA ALA A 37 10.40 -3.20 -7.32
C ALA A 37 9.99 -4.43 -6.50
N ILE A 38 10.91 -4.98 -5.71
CA ILE A 38 10.61 -6.10 -4.78
C ILE A 38 10.32 -5.64 -3.35
N GLY A 39 10.13 -4.34 -3.14
CA GLY A 39 9.79 -3.77 -1.83
C GLY A 39 10.97 -3.68 -0.86
N GLN A 40 12.20 -3.61 -1.38
CA GLN A 40 13.43 -3.46 -0.60
C GLN A 40 14.07 -2.06 -0.80
N GLY A 41 15.27 -1.89 -0.28
CA GLY A 41 16.00 -0.63 -0.36
C GLY A 41 15.39 0.43 0.57
N GLU A 42 15.22 1.63 0.04
CA GLU A 42 14.75 2.80 0.79
C GLU A 42 13.22 2.93 0.85
N ILE A 43 12.47 1.92 0.40
CA ILE A 43 11.02 1.88 0.56
C ILE A 43 10.66 1.66 2.03
N LEU A 44 9.96 2.63 2.60
CA LEU A 44 9.45 2.57 3.96
C LEU A 44 7.95 2.78 3.96
N VAL A 45 7.22 1.84 4.52
CA VAL A 45 5.76 1.93 4.67
C VAL A 45 5.36 1.58 6.10
N THR A 46 4.30 2.21 6.57
CA THR A 46 3.70 1.82 7.84
C THR A 46 2.75 0.63 7.62
N PRO A 47 2.49 -0.21 8.64
CA PRO A 47 1.54 -1.31 8.51
C PRO A 47 0.16 -0.88 8.00
N ILE A 48 -0.34 0.27 8.45
CA ILE A 48 -1.64 0.79 7.99
C ILE A 48 -1.62 1.22 6.51
N GLN A 49 -0.48 1.74 6.02
CA GLN A 49 -0.33 2.05 4.59
C GLN A 49 -0.32 0.78 3.75
N LEU A 50 0.36 -0.27 4.23
CA LEU A 50 0.37 -1.57 3.56
C LEU A 50 -1.02 -2.20 3.54
N ALA A 51 -1.73 -2.18 4.66
CA ALA A 51 -3.11 -2.67 4.75
C ALA A 51 -4.04 -1.91 3.80
N ASN A 52 -3.92 -0.58 3.73
CA ASN A 52 -4.74 0.24 2.84
C ASN A 52 -4.40 0.02 1.36
N MET A 53 -3.13 -0.24 1.02
CA MET A 53 -2.73 -0.63 -0.32
C MET A 53 -3.36 -1.97 -0.71
N THR A 54 -3.31 -2.96 0.19
CA THR A 54 -3.95 -4.27 -0.02
C THR A 54 -5.46 -4.13 -0.20
N ALA A 55 -6.11 -3.29 0.61
CA ALA A 55 -7.54 -2.99 0.46
C ALA A 55 -7.85 -2.33 -0.90
N ALA A 56 -6.99 -1.41 -1.37
CA ALA A 56 -7.14 -0.79 -2.68
C ALA A 56 -7.04 -1.81 -3.83
N ILE A 57 -6.14 -2.78 -3.71
CA ILE A 57 -6.01 -3.88 -4.68
C ILE A 57 -7.28 -4.77 -4.65
N ALA A 58 -7.71 -5.21 -3.47
CA ALA A 58 -8.90 -6.04 -3.29
C ALA A 58 -10.17 -5.37 -3.83
N ASN A 59 -10.28 -4.06 -3.68
CA ASN A 59 -11.38 -3.24 -4.17
C ASN A 59 -11.24 -2.82 -5.64
N LYS A 60 -10.25 -3.34 -6.38
CA LYS A 60 -9.99 -3.01 -7.78
C LYS A 60 -9.82 -1.52 -8.03
N GLY A 61 -9.06 -0.86 -7.15
CA GLY A 61 -8.58 0.50 -7.35
C GLY A 61 -9.22 1.59 -6.50
N TYR A 62 -10.16 1.28 -5.59
CA TYR A 62 -10.64 2.30 -4.66
C TYR A 62 -10.22 2.02 -3.22
N TYR A 63 -10.09 3.07 -2.42
CA TYR A 63 -9.71 3.01 -1.01
C TYR A 63 -10.27 4.20 -0.23
N TYR A 64 -10.33 4.07 1.08
CA TYR A 64 -10.62 5.18 1.99
C TYR A 64 -9.34 5.64 2.69
N THR A 65 -9.30 6.90 3.09
CA THR A 65 -8.23 7.37 3.97
C THR A 65 -8.35 6.65 5.32
N PRO A 66 -7.30 5.95 5.78
CA PRO A 66 -7.35 5.26 7.07
C PRO A 66 -7.63 6.25 8.21
N HIS A 67 -8.55 5.89 9.10
CA HIS A 67 -8.91 6.67 10.27
C HIS A 67 -9.33 5.75 11.42
N ILE A 68 -9.22 6.25 12.64
CA ILE A 68 -9.56 5.53 13.86
C ILE A 68 -10.90 6.01 14.41
N ILE A 69 -11.19 7.29 14.25
CA ILE A 69 -12.42 7.90 14.74
C ILE A 69 -13.58 7.50 13.82
N LYS A 70 -14.56 6.79 14.35
CA LYS A 70 -15.74 6.38 13.60
C LYS A 70 -16.77 7.52 13.51
N SER A 71 -16.98 8.22 14.60
CA SER A 71 -17.94 9.33 14.70
C SER A 71 -17.65 10.14 15.97
N ILE A 72 -17.99 11.41 15.94
CA ILE A 72 -18.01 12.32 17.10
C ILE A 72 -19.46 12.78 17.24
N GLU A 73 -20.02 12.66 18.45
CA GLU A 73 -21.41 13.06 18.70
C GLU A 73 -21.57 14.57 18.44
N GLY A 74 -22.57 14.90 17.61
CA GLY A 74 -22.85 16.28 17.23
C GLY A 74 -21.97 16.84 16.10
N GLU A 75 -21.03 16.06 15.57
CA GLU A 75 -20.16 16.50 14.47
C GLU A 75 -20.34 15.65 13.20
N THR A 76 -20.17 16.28 12.05
CA THR A 76 -20.12 15.58 10.77
C THR A 76 -18.69 15.16 10.47
N MET A 77 -18.48 13.89 10.14
CA MET A 77 -17.17 13.39 9.74
C MET A 77 -16.63 14.14 8.50
N ASP A 78 -15.34 14.42 8.52
CA ASP A 78 -14.66 15.02 7.37
C ASP A 78 -14.83 14.10 6.13
N PRO A 79 -15.33 14.64 5.00
CA PRO A 79 -15.49 13.91 3.75
C PRO A 79 -14.22 13.21 3.26
N ASN A 80 -13.03 13.68 3.64
CA ASN A 80 -11.77 13.02 3.32
C ASN A 80 -11.66 11.58 3.86
N PHE A 81 -12.42 11.25 4.92
CA PHE A 81 -12.42 9.91 5.51
C PHE A 81 -13.59 9.05 5.04
N THR A 82 -14.68 9.67 4.60
CA THR A 82 -15.92 8.98 4.22
C THR A 82 -16.12 8.83 2.71
N THR A 83 -15.38 9.60 1.91
CA THR A 83 -15.46 9.53 0.44
C THR A 83 -14.39 8.58 -0.10
N PRO A 84 -14.77 7.61 -0.95
CA PRO A 84 -13.80 6.74 -1.60
C PRO A 84 -12.88 7.51 -2.53
N LYS A 85 -11.61 7.17 -2.51
CA LYS A 85 -10.58 7.66 -3.41
C LYS A 85 -10.26 6.59 -4.43
N HIS A 86 -10.01 6.97 -5.67
CA HIS A 86 -9.71 6.06 -6.75
C HIS A 86 -8.27 6.21 -7.21
N THR A 87 -7.66 5.10 -7.58
CA THR A 87 -6.39 5.09 -8.31
C THR A 87 -6.65 5.47 -9.78
N SER A 88 -5.60 5.86 -10.49
CA SER A 88 -5.65 6.09 -11.94
C SER A 88 -5.54 4.80 -12.77
N ILE A 89 -5.52 3.64 -12.12
CA ILE A 89 -5.35 2.32 -12.74
C ILE A 89 -6.73 1.79 -13.14
N ASP A 90 -6.85 1.29 -14.38
CA ASP A 90 -8.06 0.64 -14.83
C ASP A 90 -8.38 -0.60 -14.00
N PRO A 91 -9.61 -0.78 -13.52
CA PRO A 91 -10.02 -1.93 -12.69
C PRO A 91 -9.68 -3.30 -13.27
N SER A 92 -9.65 -3.46 -14.59
CA SER A 92 -9.32 -4.73 -15.25
C SER A 92 -7.88 -5.22 -14.98
N TYR A 93 -6.96 -4.32 -14.64
CA TYR A 93 -5.58 -4.69 -14.33
C TYR A 93 -5.39 -5.26 -12.92
N PHE A 94 -6.41 -5.19 -12.06
CA PHE A 94 -6.31 -5.74 -10.71
C PHE A 94 -6.54 -7.26 -10.65
N ASP A 95 -7.32 -7.84 -11.57
CA ASP A 95 -7.63 -9.27 -11.54
C ASP A 95 -6.39 -10.16 -11.57
N PRO A 96 -5.42 -9.98 -12.47
CA PRO A 96 -4.20 -10.80 -12.47
C PRO A 96 -3.33 -10.58 -11.23
N VAL A 97 -3.37 -9.38 -10.62
CA VAL A 97 -2.65 -9.10 -9.38
C VAL A 97 -3.28 -9.84 -8.21
N ILE A 98 -4.62 -9.80 -8.09
CA ILE A 98 -5.39 -10.52 -7.06
C ILE A 98 -5.16 -12.04 -7.20
N GLU A 99 -5.19 -12.57 -8.42
CA GLU A 99 -4.87 -13.97 -8.67
C GLU A 99 -3.44 -14.32 -8.25
N GLY A 100 -2.47 -13.44 -8.55
CA GLY A 100 -1.09 -13.59 -8.10
C GLY A 100 -0.97 -13.64 -6.58
N MET A 101 -1.63 -12.76 -5.86
CA MET A 101 -1.69 -12.75 -4.39
C MET A 101 -2.31 -14.02 -3.84
N HIS A 102 -3.42 -14.49 -4.42
CA HIS A 102 -4.03 -15.78 -4.04
C HIS A 102 -3.09 -16.96 -4.27
N ASN A 103 -2.33 -16.95 -5.37
CA ASN A 103 -1.37 -18.01 -5.67
C ASN A 103 -0.19 -18.07 -4.68
N VAL A 104 0.21 -16.96 -4.05
CA VAL A 104 1.21 -16.97 -2.96
C VAL A 104 0.76 -17.86 -1.81
N TYR A 105 -0.51 -17.78 -1.43
CA TYR A 105 -1.09 -18.62 -0.40
C TYR A 105 -1.38 -20.05 -0.88
N LYS A 106 -1.89 -20.20 -2.11
CA LYS A 106 -2.32 -21.49 -2.64
C LYS A 106 -1.15 -22.45 -2.89
N LYS A 107 -0.07 -21.97 -3.48
CA LYS A 107 1.09 -22.77 -3.91
C LYS A 107 2.45 -22.08 -3.78
N GLY A 108 2.48 -20.85 -3.27
CA GLY A 108 3.70 -20.05 -3.11
C GLY A 108 4.29 -20.13 -1.71
N THR A 109 5.06 -19.09 -1.36
CA THR A 109 5.83 -19.01 -0.10
C THR A 109 4.98 -19.00 1.16
N ALA A 110 3.69 -18.63 1.08
CA ALA A 110 2.77 -18.63 2.21
C ALA A 110 1.91 -19.91 2.30
N SER A 111 2.15 -20.91 1.47
CA SER A 111 1.31 -22.13 1.41
C SER A 111 1.33 -22.98 2.69
N PHE A 112 2.37 -22.82 3.52
CA PHE A 112 2.48 -23.48 4.83
C PHE A 112 1.61 -22.83 5.92
N LEU A 113 1.07 -21.63 5.67
CA LEU A 113 0.21 -20.90 6.61
C LEU A 113 -1.28 -21.27 6.48
N LYS A 114 -1.62 -22.32 5.74
CA LYS A 114 -3.00 -22.73 5.55
C LYS A 114 -3.66 -23.08 6.87
N VAL A 115 -4.76 -22.39 7.17
CA VAL A 115 -5.58 -22.64 8.36
C VAL A 115 -6.85 -23.34 7.89
N PRO A 116 -7.16 -24.57 8.38
CA PRO A 116 -8.39 -25.25 8.01
C PRO A 116 -9.64 -24.41 8.33
N GLY A 117 -10.53 -24.31 7.35
CA GLY A 117 -11.80 -23.55 7.51
C GLY A 117 -11.68 -22.04 7.27
N ILE A 118 -10.51 -21.53 6.93
CA ILE A 118 -10.33 -20.13 6.51
C ILE A 118 -9.94 -20.12 5.04
N GLU A 119 -10.79 -19.50 4.21
CA GLU A 119 -10.46 -19.16 2.83
C GLU A 119 -9.77 -17.77 2.81
N ILE A 120 -8.61 -17.71 2.17
CA ILE A 120 -7.83 -16.48 2.00
C ILE A 120 -7.70 -16.18 0.51
#